data_2944a83963a766f12ced4d395b642bf5
#
_entry.id   2944a83963a766f12ced4d395b642bf5
#
_cell.length_a   1.000
_cell.length_b   1.000
_cell.length_c   1.000
_cell.angle_alpha   90.00
_cell.angle_beta   90.00
_cell.angle_gamma   90.00
#
_symmetry.space_group_name_H-M   'P 1'
#
loop_
_entity.id
_entity.type
_entity.pdbx_description
1 polymer ?
#
loop_
_entity_poly.entity_id
_entity_poly.type
_entity_poly.pdbx_seq_one_letter_code
_entity_poly.pdbx_strand_id
1 'polypeptide(L)'
;MQQFDVVILGAGSAGENLANTLAQGSKSVAIIEEHRVGGECGFVACVPSKILLRAAEVRLLLHEAHQLGAVAASLDAGDGRAAYARAVARRDAIVPDDDGFGAQQFADNGVTLIRGRGIILRPGVIGVGDDELGYTDLVIATGSAPTVPPIPGLDTVPTWTSDQALTSPEFPTSLIVMGGGAVGCELAQIYAAFGTAVTLVQSAPQLLPQEEPKIAAILADALRANGIDLRLDVEATKASRTDDGGVALTLKDSTILHAERLLLAVGRDPRVEGIGLDKLGITPGEKGLETDEYCRVRGQEHVWAGGDVAGIAPFTHTASYHAKILTANLLGQHKQADYRAIPRAVYTTPTVASVGLTAAQAREQGYTISTAGVDLRDTARAETEGTTHGRLELIADKARGILIGAAAIGPHADAWLGEATLAIRAEVPLDLLSEVIRAFPTFNEVYVEALDQLRGDGD
;
A
#
# COMPACT_ATOMS: atom_id res chain seq x y z
N MET A 1 3.13 17.86 -35.58
CA MET A 1 3.03 17.76 -34.11
C MET A 1 1.60 18.08 -33.71
N GLN A 2 0.90 17.13 -33.10
CA GLN A 2 -0.45 17.32 -32.58
C GLN A 2 -0.37 18.04 -31.22
N GLN A 3 -1.31 18.94 -30.93
CA GLN A 3 -1.34 19.78 -29.73
C GLN A 3 -2.51 19.36 -28.84
N PHE A 4 -2.24 19.27 -27.51
CA PHE A 4 -3.22 18.93 -26.48
C PHE A 4 -3.22 20.00 -25.36
N ASP A 5 -4.36 20.17 -24.68
CA ASP A 5 -4.42 20.98 -23.47
C ASP A 5 -3.60 20.30 -22.36
N VAL A 6 -3.77 18.97 -22.21
CA VAL A 6 -3.10 18.19 -21.17
C VAL A 6 -2.49 16.91 -21.78
N VAL A 7 -1.22 16.68 -21.51
CA VAL A 7 -0.57 15.38 -21.75
C VAL A 7 -0.25 14.73 -20.41
N ILE A 8 -0.61 13.44 -20.26
CA ILE A 8 -0.40 12.66 -19.06
C ILE A 8 0.59 11.54 -19.36
N LEU A 9 1.68 11.44 -18.57
CA LEU A 9 2.63 10.35 -18.62
C LEU A 9 2.28 9.29 -17.59
N GLY A 10 1.78 8.14 -18.04
CA GLY A 10 1.36 6.99 -17.24
C GLY A 10 -0.16 6.93 -17.04
N ALA A 11 -0.74 5.77 -17.38
CA ALA A 11 -2.14 5.47 -17.24
C ALA A 11 -2.46 4.57 -16.03
N GLY A 12 -1.69 4.70 -14.93
CA GLY A 12 -2.03 4.11 -13.64
C GLY A 12 -3.21 4.81 -12.98
N SER A 13 -3.53 4.44 -11.72
CA SER A 13 -4.72 4.93 -11.00
C SER A 13 -4.88 6.45 -10.97
N ALA A 14 -3.78 7.21 -10.92
CA ALA A 14 -3.84 8.68 -11.00
C ALA A 14 -4.16 9.16 -12.41
N GLY A 15 -3.38 8.69 -13.41
CA GLY A 15 -3.49 9.16 -14.79
C GLY A 15 -4.82 8.76 -15.45
N GLU A 16 -5.27 7.52 -15.24
CA GLU A 16 -6.52 7.01 -15.77
C GLU A 16 -7.73 7.81 -15.28
N ASN A 17 -7.85 7.99 -13.95
CA ASN A 17 -8.94 8.78 -13.36
C ASN A 17 -8.90 10.24 -13.82
N LEU A 18 -7.71 10.83 -13.88
CA LEU A 18 -7.52 12.21 -14.32
C LEU A 18 -7.92 12.39 -15.79
N ALA A 19 -7.42 11.53 -16.69
CA ALA A 19 -7.68 11.63 -18.12
C ALA A 19 -9.18 11.60 -18.43
N ASN A 20 -9.90 10.60 -17.88
CA ASN A 20 -11.33 10.45 -18.06
C ASN A 20 -12.10 11.68 -17.56
N THR A 21 -11.73 12.23 -16.40
CA THR A 21 -12.45 13.39 -15.81
C THR A 21 -12.16 14.68 -16.56
N LEU A 22 -10.93 14.92 -17.01
CA LEU A 22 -10.58 16.12 -17.79
C LEU A 22 -11.24 16.14 -19.17
N ALA A 23 -11.32 15.00 -19.85
CA ALA A 23 -11.99 14.90 -21.13
C ALA A 23 -13.49 15.22 -21.03
N GLN A 24 -14.15 14.77 -19.96
CA GLN A 24 -15.54 15.17 -19.64
C GLN A 24 -15.67 16.68 -19.37
N GLY A 25 -14.60 17.33 -18.90
CA GLY A 25 -14.50 18.79 -18.69
C GLY A 25 -14.11 19.58 -19.95
N SER A 26 -14.21 19.01 -21.15
CA SER A 26 -13.91 19.65 -22.46
C SER A 26 -12.44 20.00 -22.69
N LYS A 27 -11.50 19.37 -21.98
CA LYS A 27 -10.06 19.47 -22.28
C LYS A 27 -9.67 18.43 -23.35
N SER A 28 -8.81 18.82 -24.28
CA SER A 28 -8.15 17.86 -25.17
C SER A 28 -7.04 17.15 -24.39
N VAL A 29 -7.16 15.83 -24.22
CA VAL A 29 -6.26 15.03 -23.39
C VAL A 29 -5.61 13.94 -24.20
N ALA A 30 -4.26 13.84 -24.09
CA ALA A 30 -3.50 12.66 -24.49
C ALA A 30 -2.94 11.98 -23.24
N ILE A 31 -2.98 10.65 -23.22
CA ILE A 31 -2.37 9.83 -22.19
C ILE A 31 -1.40 8.83 -22.83
N ILE A 32 -0.19 8.77 -22.29
CA ILE A 32 0.89 7.94 -22.82
C ILE A 32 1.12 6.80 -21.83
N GLU A 33 1.05 5.55 -22.31
CA GLU A 33 1.21 4.36 -21.46
C GLU A 33 2.14 3.35 -22.12
N GLU A 34 3.20 2.99 -21.39
CA GLU A 34 4.21 2.03 -21.85
C GLU A 34 3.78 0.57 -21.68
N HIS A 35 2.94 0.28 -20.67
CA HIS A 35 2.55 -1.09 -20.30
C HIS A 35 1.03 -1.29 -20.42
N ARG A 36 0.30 -1.11 -19.29
CA ARG A 36 -1.15 -1.39 -19.20
C ARG A 36 -1.93 -0.20 -18.67
N VAL A 37 -3.02 0.14 -19.31
CA VAL A 37 -4.01 1.07 -18.77
C VAL A 37 -4.60 0.50 -17.48
N GLY A 38 -4.69 1.31 -16.41
CA GLY A 38 -5.02 0.88 -15.06
C GLY A 38 -3.79 0.67 -14.16
N GLY A 39 -2.59 0.59 -14.74
CA GLY A 39 -1.31 0.43 -14.03
C GLY A 39 -1.19 -0.92 -13.33
N GLU A 40 -0.55 -0.95 -12.15
CA GLU A 40 -0.23 -2.20 -11.43
C GLU A 40 -1.38 -2.70 -10.55
N CYS A 41 -2.21 -1.80 -10.01
CA CYS A 41 -3.18 -2.12 -8.95
C CYS A 41 -4.15 -3.25 -9.33
N GLY A 42 -4.71 -3.20 -10.54
CA GLY A 42 -5.67 -4.19 -11.02
C GLY A 42 -5.03 -5.52 -11.45
N PHE A 43 -3.78 -5.49 -11.90
CA PHE A 43 -3.16 -6.60 -12.62
C PHE A 43 -2.11 -7.36 -11.81
N VAL A 44 -1.24 -6.65 -11.09
CA VAL A 44 -0.04 -7.25 -10.46
C VAL A 44 0.17 -6.83 -9.01
N ALA A 45 -0.76 -6.06 -8.41
CA ALA A 45 -0.61 -5.55 -7.03
C ALA A 45 -1.87 -5.76 -6.18
N CYS A 46 -2.74 -4.74 -6.05
CA CYS A 46 -3.81 -4.73 -5.05
C CYS A 46 -4.85 -5.84 -5.27
N VAL A 47 -5.37 -6.00 -6.49
CA VAL A 47 -6.44 -6.97 -6.76
C VAL A 47 -5.94 -8.40 -6.61
N PRO A 48 -4.85 -8.85 -7.28
CA PRO A 48 -4.36 -10.21 -7.10
C PRO A 48 -3.94 -10.52 -5.66
N SER A 49 -3.32 -9.58 -4.94
CA SER A 49 -2.94 -9.82 -3.54
C SER A 49 -4.14 -10.04 -2.64
N LYS A 50 -5.22 -9.24 -2.76
CA LYS A 50 -6.41 -9.37 -1.92
C LYS A 50 -7.23 -10.62 -2.24
N ILE A 51 -7.17 -11.10 -3.49
CA ILE A 51 -7.76 -12.40 -3.86
C ILE A 51 -7.02 -13.54 -3.15
N LEU A 52 -5.68 -13.53 -3.17
CA LEU A 52 -4.87 -14.57 -2.53
C LEU A 52 -4.92 -14.47 -1.00
N LEU A 53 -4.90 -13.25 -0.43
CA LEU A 53 -5.07 -13.03 1.02
C LEU A 53 -6.40 -13.55 1.51
N ARG A 54 -7.50 -13.34 0.78
CA ARG A 54 -8.80 -13.90 1.18
C ARG A 54 -8.79 -15.43 1.21
N ALA A 55 -8.11 -16.06 0.26
CA ALA A 55 -7.97 -17.53 0.27
C ALA A 55 -7.09 -18.01 1.43
N ALA A 56 -6.01 -17.28 1.75
CA ALA A 56 -5.15 -17.55 2.90
C ALA A 56 -5.91 -17.38 4.22
N GLU A 57 -6.66 -16.31 4.39
CA GLU A 57 -7.49 -16.04 5.56
C GLU A 57 -8.51 -17.17 5.81
N VAL A 58 -9.21 -17.63 4.77
CA VAL A 58 -10.15 -18.76 4.89
C VAL A 58 -9.43 -20.02 5.35
N ARG A 59 -8.20 -20.29 4.87
CA ARG A 59 -7.41 -21.43 5.34
C ARG A 59 -7.03 -21.32 6.82
N LEU A 60 -6.68 -20.13 7.29
CA LEU A 60 -6.41 -19.89 8.72
C LEU A 60 -7.68 -20.12 9.55
N LEU A 61 -8.83 -19.59 9.12
CA LEU A 61 -10.11 -19.80 9.79
C LEU A 61 -10.56 -21.27 9.85
N LEU A 62 -10.15 -22.14 8.91
CA LEU A 62 -10.44 -23.56 8.98
C LEU A 62 -9.82 -24.24 10.22
N HIS A 63 -8.65 -23.74 10.67
CA HIS A 63 -8.02 -24.25 11.89
C HIS A 63 -8.81 -23.87 13.16
N GLU A 64 -9.53 -22.75 13.13
CA GLU A 64 -10.33 -22.24 14.23
C GLU A 64 -11.78 -22.76 14.21
N ALA A 65 -12.25 -23.29 13.09
CA ALA A 65 -13.66 -23.67 12.87
C ALA A 65 -14.21 -24.63 13.92
N HIS A 66 -13.39 -25.57 14.44
CA HIS A 66 -13.80 -26.49 15.51
C HIS A 66 -13.98 -25.77 16.86
N GLN A 67 -13.07 -24.83 17.17
CA GLN A 67 -13.13 -24.06 18.42
C GLN A 67 -14.35 -23.13 18.43
N LEU A 68 -14.72 -22.60 17.27
CA LEU A 68 -15.93 -21.78 17.07
C LEU A 68 -17.23 -22.59 17.02
N GLY A 69 -17.16 -23.93 17.10
CA GLY A 69 -18.33 -24.79 17.01
C GLY A 69 -18.93 -24.91 15.61
N ALA A 70 -18.25 -24.42 14.58
CA ALA A 70 -18.75 -24.49 13.21
C ALA A 70 -18.69 -25.92 12.62
N VAL A 71 -17.83 -26.76 13.16
CA VAL A 71 -17.66 -28.18 12.77
C VAL A 71 -17.47 -29.06 14.00
N ALA A 72 -17.87 -30.35 13.88
CA ALA A 72 -17.81 -31.30 14.99
C ALA A 72 -16.41 -31.80 15.34
N ALA A 73 -15.44 -31.67 14.42
CA ALA A 73 -14.04 -32.03 14.60
C ALA A 73 -13.14 -31.08 13.85
N SER A 74 -11.86 -31.00 14.24
CA SER A 74 -10.87 -30.21 13.53
C SER A 74 -10.78 -30.61 12.05
N LEU A 75 -10.77 -29.63 11.17
CA LEU A 75 -10.64 -29.83 9.74
C LEU A 75 -9.16 -29.83 9.36
N ASP A 76 -8.78 -30.82 8.53
CA ASP A 76 -7.52 -30.76 7.79
C ASP A 76 -7.71 -29.81 6.59
N ALA A 77 -6.92 -28.76 6.52
CA ALA A 77 -6.93 -27.84 5.38
C ALA A 77 -6.42 -28.47 4.07
N GLY A 78 -5.96 -29.74 4.13
CA GLY A 78 -5.50 -30.53 2.99
C GLY A 78 -4.21 -30.04 2.35
N ASP A 79 -3.91 -30.58 1.15
CA ASP A 79 -2.71 -30.26 0.39
C ASP A 79 -2.66 -28.77 0.04
N GLY A 80 -1.69 -28.06 0.63
CA GLY A 80 -1.50 -26.62 0.43
C GLY A 80 -1.15 -26.27 -1.01
N ARG A 81 -0.35 -27.09 -1.71
CA ARG A 81 0.00 -26.87 -3.11
C ARG A 81 -1.22 -26.96 -4.03
N ALA A 82 -2.07 -27.96 -3.83
CA ALA A 82 -3.30 -28.09 -4.61
C ALA A 82 -4.29 -26.95 -4.31
N ALA A 83 -4.37 -26.51 -3.04
CA ALA A 83 -5.19 -25.37 -2.64
C ALA A 83 -4.67 -24.04 -3.23
N TYR A 84 -3.34 -23.83 -3.22
CA TYR A 84 -2.72 -22.66 -3.86
C TYR A 84 -3.01 -22.60 -5.35
N ALA A 85 -2.89 -23.73 -6.08
CA ALA A 85 -3.23 -23.78 -7.51
C ALA A 85 -4.69 -23.36 -7.78
N ARG A 86 -5.65 -23.72 -6.88
CA ARG A 86 -7.05 -23.27 -6.98
C ARG A 86 -7.20 -21.77 -6.67
N ALA A 87 -6.47 -21.24 -5.71
CA ALA A 87 -6.45 -19.81 -5.41
C ALA A 87 -5.89 -19.00 -6.58
N VAL A 88 -4.82 -19.49 -7.21
CA VAL A 88 -4.26 -18.93 -8.45
C VAL A 88 -5.28 -18.95 -9.60
N ALA A 89 -5.93 -20.09 -9.85
CA ALA A 89 -6.96 -20.18 -10.88
C ALA A 89 -8.12 -19.19 -10.64
N ARG A 90 -8.51 -18.98 -9.35
CA ARG A 90 -9.51 -17.97 -9.00
C ARG A 90 -8.99 -16.55 -9.23
N ARG A 91 -7.72 -16.28 -8.91
CA ARG A 91 -7.07 -14.99 -9.21
C ARG A 91 -7.11 -14.72 -10.71
N ASP A 92 -6.69 -15.67 -11.54
CA ASP A 92 -6.62 -15.54 -12.98
C ASP A 92 -8.01 -15.37 -13.62
N ALA A 93 -9.06 -15.95 -13.04
CA ALA A 93 -10.42 -15.74 -13.49
C ALA A 93 -11.00 -14.33 -13.15
N ILE A 94 -10.39 -13.60 -12.22
CA ILE A 94 -10.87 -12.29 -11.78
C ILE A 94 -9.98 -11.16 -12.33
N VAL A 95 -8.66 -11.36 -12.35
CA VAL A 95 -7.72 -10.39 -12.89
C VAL A 95 -7.81 -10.41 -14.42
N PRO A 96 -8.05 -9.29 -15.09
CA PRO A 96 -8.13 -9.27 -16.56
C PRO A 96 -6.80 -9.67 -17.21
N ASP A 97 -6.89 -10.36 -18.32
CA ASP A 97 -5.70 -10.74 -19.13
C ASP A 97 -5.11 -9.52 -19.87
N ASP A 98 -5.97 -8.57 -20.23
CA ASP A 98 -5.60 -7.36 -20.94
C ASP A 98 -6.24 -6.08 -20.34
N ASP A 99 -5.88 -4.93 -20.88
CA ASP A 99 -6.38 -3.62 -20.50
C ASP A 99 -7.42 -3.04 -21.48
N GLY A 100 -8.03 -3.87 -22.29
CA GLY A 100 -8.97 -3.47 -23.35
C GLY A 100 -10.15 -2.66 -22.83
N PHE A 101 -10.64 -2.97 -21.62
CA PHE A 101 -11.72 -2.20 -21.00
C PHE A 101 -11.32 -0.74 -20.71
N GLY A 102 -10.16 -0.52 -20.11
CA GLY A 102 -9.66 0.84 -19.83
C GLY A 102 -9.34 1.61 -21.12
N ALA A 103 -8.74 0.95 -22.11
CA ALA A 103 -8.47 1.55 -23.41
C ALA A 103 -9.77 1.94 -24.15
N GLN A 104 -10.82 1.11 -24.08
CA GLN A 104 -12.13 1.44 -24.64
C GLN A 104 -12.79 2.63 -23.92
N GLN A 105 -12.68 2.68 -22.60
CA GLN A 105 -13.21 3.81 -21.80
C GLN A 105 -12.54 5.13 -22.19
N PHE A 106 -11.25 5.15 -22.50
CA PHE A 106 -10.58 6.33 -23.04
C PHE A 106 -11.16 6.74 -24.39
N ALA A 107 -11.35 5.80 -25.30
CA ALA A 107 -11.93 6.07 -26.61
C ALA A 107 -13.36 6.66 -26.50
N ASP A 108 -14.19 6.07 -25.64
CA ASP A 108 -15.56 6.52 -25.38
C ASP A 108 -15.62 7.94 -24.78
N ASN A 109 -14.63 8.32 -23.97
CA ASN A 109 -14.51 9.65 -23.36
C ASN A 109 -13.72 10.65 -24.23
N GLY A 110 -13.23 10.27 -25.41
CA GLY A 110 -12.47 11.16 -26.29
C GLY A 110 -11.05 11.43 -25.83
N VAL A 111 -10.47 10.59 -24.97
CA VAL A 111 -9.06 10.62 -24.58
C VAL A 111 -8.21 9.95 -25.66
N THR A 112 -7.15 10.60 -26.09
CA THR A 112 -6.18 10.02 -27.03
C THR A 112 -5.18 9.16 -26.27
N LEU A 113 -5.33 7.83 -26.34
CA LEU A 113 -4.35 6.88 -25.80
C LEU A 113 -3.21 6.66 -26.80
N ILE A 114 -1.97 6.86 -26.32
CA ILE A 114 -0.74 6.63 -27.11
C ILE A 114 0.07 5.56 -26.38
N ARG A 115 0.31 4.46 -27.07
CA ARG A 115 1.11 3.35 -26.53
C ARG A 115 2.59 3.60 -26.77
N GLY A 116 3.37 3.52 -25.70
CA GLY A 116 4.83 3.66 -25.72
C GLY A 116 5.36 4.46 -24.54
N ARG A 117 6.67 4.63 -24.53
CA ARG A 117 7.38 5.41 -23.51
C ARG A 117 7.41 6.87 -23.90
N GLY A 118 6.81 7.72 -23.06
CA GLY A 118 6.87 9.17 -23.23
C GLY A 118 8.15 9.75 -22.64
N ILE A 119 8.82 10.62 -23.41
CA ILE A 119 10.04 11.31 -23.01
C ILE A 119 9.89 12.82 -23.24
N ILE A 120 10.16 13.62 -22.24
CA ILE A 120 10.20 15.09 -22.34
C ILE A 120 11.39 15.49 -23.22
N LEU A 121 11.13 16.10 -24.36
CA LEU A 121 12.17 16.53 -25.29
C LEU A 121 12.61 17.96 -25.02
N ARG A 122 11.66 18.84 -24.68
CA ARG A 122 11.83 20.25 -24.34
C ARG A 122 10.54 20.78 -23.70
N PRO A 123 10.52 21.98 -23.09
CA PRO A 123 9.29 22.59 -22.61
C PRO A 123 8.18 22.59 -23.68
N GLY A 124 7.00 22.09 -23.33
CA GLY A 124 5.84 22.00 -24.21
C GLY A 124 5.82 20.84 -25.19
N VAL A 125 6.82 19.93 -25.16
CA VAL A 125 6.90 18.82 -26.15
C VAL A 125 7.32 17.49 -25.50
N ILE A 126 6.55 16.45 -25.79
CA ILE A 126 6.82 15.04 -25.44
C ILE A 126 7.09 14.25 -26.74
N GLY A 127 8.09 13.36 -26.71
CA GLY A 127 8.35 12.37 -27.74
C GLY A 127 7.82 10.99 -27.34
N VAL A 128 7.26 10.27 -28.29
CA VAL A 128 6.89 8.83 -28.16
C VAL A 128 7.32 8.12 -29.43
N GLY A 129 8.39 7.32 -29.37
CA GLY A 129 9.04 6.79 -30.59
C GLY A 129 9.51 7.94 -31.48
N ASP A 130 9.06 7.96 -32.73
CA ASP A 130 9.38 8.99 -33.72
C ASP A 130 8.40 10.17 -33.72
N ASP A 131 7.32 10.11 -32.93
CA ASP A 131 6.29 11.13 -32.89
C ASP A 131 6.54 12.18 -31.80
N GLU A 132 6.18 13.44 -32.09
CA GLU A 132 6.18 14.55 -31.13
C GLU A 132 4.75 15.05 -30.85
N LEU A 133 4.44 15.25 -29.58
CA LEU A 133 3.18 15.81 -29.06
C LEU A 133 3.44 17.11 -28.35
N GLY A 134 2.63 18.14 -28.65
CA GLY A 134 2.66 19.39 -27.93
C GLY A 134 1.66 19.38 -26.75
N TYR A 135 1.99 20.09 -25.67
CA TYR A 135 1.12 20.24 -24.52
C TYR A 135 1.12 21.67 -23.97
N THR A 136 -0.01 22.06 -23.34
CA THR A 136 -0.07 23.24 -22.48
C THR A 136 0.33 22.85 -21.05
N ASP A 137 -0.29 21.82 -20.50
CA ASP A 137 0.01 21.27 -19.18
C ASP A 137 0.49 19.81 -19.30
N LEU A 138 1.55 19.45 -18.54
CA LEU A 138 2.08 18.11 -18.43
C LEU A 138 1.77 17.53 -17.06
N VAL A 139 1.22 16.32 -16.99
CA VAL A 139 1.04 15.59 -15.74
C VAL A 139 1.92 14.35 -15.73
N ILE A 140 2.79 14.23 -14.73
CA ILE A 140 3.66 13.07 -14.52
C ILE A 140 2.98 12.13 -13.54
N ALA A 141 2.56 10.95 -14.02
CA ALA A 141 1.85 9.91 -13.26
C ALA A 141 2.48 8.53 -13.47
N THR A 142 3.81 8.50 -13.61
CA THR A 142 4.62 7.33 -13.96
C THR A 142 4.70 6.27 -12.87
N GLY A 143 4.21 6.55 -11.66
CA GLY A 143 4.15 5.59 -10.56
C GLY A 143 5.51 5.26 -9.94
N SER A 144 5.65 4.03 -9.47
CA SER A 144 6.85 3.50 -8.81
C SER A 144 7.17 2.08 -9.29
N ALA A 145 8.37 1.59 -8.96
CA ALA A 145 8.82 0.23 -9.22
C ALA A 145 9.34 -0.43 -7.93
N PRO A 146 9.31 -1.76 -7.80
CA PRO A 146 9.95 -2.44 -6.68
C PRO A 146 11.44 -2.11 -6.58
N THR A 147 11.90 -1.78 -5.38
CA THR A 147 13.32 -1.50 -5.11
C THR A 147 14.13 -2.80 -5.16
N VAL A 148 15.23 -2.78 -5.90
CA VAL A 148 16.24 -3.84 -5.90
C VAL A 148 17.46 -3.33 -5.14
N PRO A 149 17.74 -3.83 -3.92
CA PRO A 149 18.85 -3.34 -3.12
C PRO A 149 20.21 -3.78 -3.68
N PRO A 150 21.27 -2.99 -3.48
CA PRO A 150 22.60 -3.29 -4.01
C PRO A 150 23.34 -4.36 -3.17
N ILE A 151 22.76 -5.56 -3.06
CA ILE A 151 23.33 -6.68 -2.33
C ILE A 151 24.16 -7.51 -3.30
N PRO A 152 25.48 -7.76 -3.03
CA PRO A 152 26.33 -8.58 -3.88
C PRO A 152 25.75 -9.97 -4.14
N GLY A 153 25.68 -10.35 -5.42
CA GLY A 153 25.20 -11.65 -5.89
C GLY A 153 23.70 -11.80 -6.00
N LEU A 154 22.93 -10.75 -5.71
CA LEU A 154 21.46 -10.77 -5.77
C LEU A 154 20.93 -11.07 -7.19
N ASP A 155 21.64 -10.60 -8.21
CA ASP A 155 21.37 -10.80 -9.63
C ASP A 155 21.60 -12.24 -10.12
N THR A 156 22.26 -13.07 -9.31
CA THR A 156 22.60 -14.47 -9.65
C THR A 156 21.63 -15.50 -9.08
N VAL A 157 20.73 -15.07 -8.18
CA VAL A 157 19.83 -15.97 -7.44
C VAL A 157 18.38 -15.84 -7.95
N PRO A 158 17.53 -16.88 -7.77
CA PRO A 158 16.14 -16.84 -8.21
C PRO A 158 15.32 -15.90 -7.30
N THR A 159 15.24 -14.64 -7.70
CA THR A 159 14.47 -13.58 -7.01
C THR A 159 13.09 -13.38 -7.63
N TRP A 160 12.16 -12.96 -6.78
CA TRP A 160 10.87 -12.39 -7.16
C TRP A 160 10.73 -10.96 -6.64
N THR A 161 10.06 -10.12 -7.40
CA THR A 161 9.42 -8.92 -6.88
C THR A 161 7.99 -9.25 -6.46
N SER A 162 7.25 -8.28 -5.89
CA SER A 162 5.83 -8.43 -5.58
C SER A 162 5.00 -8.87 -6.80
N ASP A 163 5.31 -8.32 -7.96
CA ASP A 163 4.58 -8.61 -9.21
C ASP A 163 4.69 -10.07 -9.60
N GLN A 164 5.92 -10.61 -9.57
CA GLN A 164 6.17 -12.03 -9.88
C GLN A 164 5.56 -12.95 -8.83
N ALA A 165 5.66 -12.62 -7.55
CA ALA A 165 5.04 -13.40 -6.47
C ALA A 165 3.50 -13.44 -6.58
N LEU A 166 2.88 -12.36 -7.08
CA LEU A 166 1.43 -12.25 -7.20
C LEU A 166 0.88 -12.81 -8.52
N THR A 167 1.70 -12.95 -9.55
CA THR A 167 1.27 -13.42 -10.88
C THR A 167 1.74 -14.84 -11.21
N SER A 168 2.82 -15.32 -10.59
CA SER A 168 3.34 -16.67 -10.81
C SER A 168 2.35 -17.76 -10.36
N PRO A 169 2.22 -18.85 -11.09
CA PRO A 169 1.56 -20.07 -10.63
C PRO A 169 2.49 -20.95 -9.77
N GLU A 170 3.77 -20.60 -9.63
CA GLU A 170 4.74 -21.40 -8.88
C GLU A 170 4.46 -21.36 -7.39
N PHE A 171 4.60 -22.51 -6.75
CA PHE A 171 4.45 -22.68 -5.30
C PHE A 171 5.78 -23.19 -4.71
N PRO A 172 6.66 -22.29 -4.21
CA PRO A 172 7.94 -22.69 -3.66
C PRO A 172 7.74 -23.44 -2.32
N THR A 173 8.59 -24.43 -2.05
CA THR A 173 8.60 -25.16 -0.78
C THR A 173 9.17 -24.31 0.36
N SER A 174 10.06 -23.37 0.03
CA SER A 174 10.65 -22.42 0.97
C SER A 174 10.87 -21.06 0.34
N LEU A 175 10.64 -20.00 1.12
CA LEU A 175 10.70 -18.61 0.67
C LEU A 175 11.38 -17.75 1.73
N ILE A 176 12.40 -17.00 1.32
CA ILE A 176 12.91 -15.89 2.12
C ILE A 176 12.21 -14.62 1.62
N VAL A 177 11.56 -13.88 2.52
CA VAL A 177 10.97 -12.57 2.24
C VAL A 177 11.88 -11.51 2.85
N MET A 178 12.44 -10.64 2.02
CA MET A 178 13.28 -9.54 2.45
C MET A 178 12.47 -8.25 2.49
N GLY A 179 12.28 -7.71 3.71
CA GLY A 179 11.46 -6.53 4.01
C GLY A 179 10.18 -6.86 4.76
N GLY A 180 10.03 -6.27 5.95
CA GLY A 180 8.87 -6.42 6.85
C GLY A 180 7.85 -5.27 6.74
N GLY A 181 7.75 -4.63 5.57
CA GLY A 181 6.70 -3.68 5.23
C GLY A 181 5.37 -4.37 4.89
N ALA A 182 4.37 -3.60 4.45
CA ALA A 182 3.04 -4.11 4.11
C ALA A 182 3.09 -5.27 3.10
N VAL A 183 3.82 -5.10 2.00
CA VAL A 183 3.97 -6.11 0.93
C VAL A 183 4.61 -7.39 1.46
N GLY A 184 5.69 -7.25 2.23
CA GLY A 184 6.39 -8.40 2.79
C GLY A 184 5.54 -9.18 3.78
N CYS A 185 4.83 -8.51 4.70
CA CYS A 185 3.94 -9.16 5.66
C CYS A 185 2.77 -9.89 4.98
N GLU A 186 2.13 -9.24 4.00
CA GLU A 186 1.02 -9.84 3.25
C GLU A 186 1.45 -11.08 2.46
N LEU A 187 2.56 -10.98 1.70
CA LEU A 187 3.05 -12.10 0.88
C LEU A 187 3.61 -13.23 1.74
N ALA A 188 4.29 -12.92 2.85
CA ALA A 188 4.75 -13.94 3.79
C ALA A 188 3.56 -14.75 4.34
N GLN A 189 2.47 -14.07 4.72
CA GLN A 189 1.27 -14.76 5.24
C GLN A 189 0.55 -15.56 4.16
N ILE A 190 0.44 -15.05 2.91
CA ILE A 190 -0.14 -15.80 1.80
C ILE A 190 0.59 -17.15 1.66
N TYR A 191 1.90 -17.12 1.45
CA TYR A 191 2.67 -18.33 1.18
C TYR A 191 2.69 -19.30 2.38
N ALA A 192 2.86 -18.78 3.61
CA ALA A 192 2.83 -19.59 4.82
C ALA A 192 1.47 -20.28 5.02
N ALA A 193 0.35 -19.60 4.78
CA ALA A 193 -0.99 -20.18 4.91
C ALA A 193 -1.23 -21.38 3.99
N PHE A 194 -0.52 -21.46 2.86
CA PHE A 194 -0.56 -22.61 1.95
C PHE A 194 0.53 -23.66 2.25
N GLY A 195 1.42 -23.44 3.22
CA GLY A 195 2.41 -24.43 3.68
C GLY A 195 3.83 -24.23 3.14
N THR A 196 4.15 -23.10 2.50
CA THR A 196 5.54 -22.70 2.23
C THR A 196 6.27 -22.43 3.54
N ALA A 197 7.50 -22.95 3.72
CA ALA A 197 8.37 -22.56 4.81
C ALA A 197 8.89 -21.14 4.58
N VAL A 198 8.39 -20.15 5.34
CA VAL A 198 8.67 -18.73 5.14
C VAL A 198 9.60 -18.21 6.22
N THR A 199 10.71 -17.58 5.82
CA THR A 199 11.55 -16.74 6.69
C THR A 199 11.44 -15.29 6.23
N LEU A 200 10.98 -14.37 7.09
CA LEU A 200 10.91 -12.94 6.83
C LEU A 200 12.07 -12.21 7.52
N VAL A 201 12.89 -11.51 6.74
CA VAL A 201 14.06 -10.76 7.18
C VAL A 201 13.77 -9.28 7.13
N GLN A 202 13.92 -8.57 8.24
CA GLN A 202 13.70 -7.13 8.38
C GLN A 202 14.88 -6.45 9.05
N SER A 203 15.41 -5.39 8.44
CA SER A 203 16.54 -4.62 8.99
C SER A 203 16.15 -3.74 10.18
N ALA A 204 14.91 -3.28 10.27
CA ALA A 204 14.41 -2.55 11.42
C ALA A 204 14.06 -3.49 12.60
N PRO A 205 14.02 -2.97 13.85
CA PRO A 205 13.73 -3.77 15.03
C PRO A 205 12.28 -4.25 15.13
N GLN A 206 11.39 -3.74 14.25
CA GLN A 206 9.99 -4.13 14.20
C GLN A 206 9.50 -4.31 12.75
N LEU A 207 8.41 -5.06 12.58
CA LEU A 207 7.62 -5.04 11.36
C LEU A 207 6.93 -3.67 11.21
N LEU A 208 6.58 -3.31 9.97
CA LEU A 208 5.86 -2.06 9.69
C LEU A 208 6.50 -0.86 10.44
N PRO A 209 7.75 -0.47 10.14
CA PRO A 209 8.52 0.47 10.96
C PRO A 209 7.88 1.87 11.05
N GLN A 210 6.88 2.17 10.22
CA GLN A 210 6.14 3.43 10.25
C GLN A 210 4.87 3.38 11.14
N GLU A 211 4.56 2.23 11.74
CA GLU A 211 3.36 2.03 12.55
C GLU A 211 3.68 2.05 14.06
N GLU A 212 2.65 2.20 14.88
CA GLU A 212 2.80 2.17 16.35
C GLU A 212 3.43 0.84 16.82
N PRO A 213 4.43 0.88 17.72
CA PRO A 213 5.19 -0.32 18.10
C PRO A 213 4.34 -1.45 18.67
N LYS A 214 3.28 -1.12 19.43
CA LYS A 214 2.39 -2.14 20.01
C LYS A 214 1.57 -2.85 18.93
N ILE A 215 1.15 -2.13 17.90
CA ILE A 215 0.45 -2.69 16.73
C ILE A 215 1.39 -3.64 15.97
N ALA A 216 2.62 -3.20 15.70
CA ALA A 216 3.63 -3.99 15.03
C ALA A 216 3.99 -5.27 15.82
N ALA A 217 4.05 -5.20 17.15
CA ALA A 217 4.33 -6.35 18.00
C ALA A 217 3.22 -7.42 17.93
N ILE A 218 1.95 -7.02 17.99
CA ILE A 218 0.82 -7.94 17.87
C ILE A 218 0.84 -8.62 16.49
N LEU A 219 1.14 -7.89 15.42
CA LEU A 219 1.29 -8.48 14.09
C LEU A 219 2.45 -9.49 14.05
N ALA A 220 3.59 -9.16 14.64
CA ALA A 220 4.74 -10.05 14.68
C ALA A 220 4.40 -11.36 15.39
N ASP A 221 3.67 -11.31 16.51
CA ASP A 221 3.24 -12.50 17.25
C ASP A 221 2.25 -13.34 16.43
N ALA A 222 1.30 -12.69 15.73
CA ALA A 222 0.37 -13.38 14.85
C ALA A 222 1.09 -14.09 13.67
N LEU A 223 2.07 -13.43 13.04
CA LEU A 223 2.84 -14.05 11.95
C LEU A 223 3.70 -15.23 12.45
N ARG A 224 4.30 -15.13 13.64
CA ARG A 224 5.00 -16.26 14.27
C ARG A 224 4.06 -17.43 14.57
N ALA A 225 2.88 -17.13 15.10
CA ALA A 225 1.84 -18.16 15.36
C ALA A 225 1.41 -18.87 14.06
N ASN A 226 1.47 -18.19 12.93
CA ASN A 226 1.22 -18.75 11.60
C ASN A 226 2.44 -19.47 11.00
N GLY A 227 3.50 -19.73 11.79
CA GLY A 227 4.66 -20.51 11.39
C GLY A 227 5.72 -19.75 10.58
N ILE A 228 5.67 -18.42 10.53
CA ILE A 228 6.66 -17.58 9.85
C ILE A 228 7.86 -17.36 10.77
N ASP A 229 9.08 -17.70 10.32
CA ASP A 229 10.35 -17.38 11.02
C ASP A 229 10.67 -15.90 10.80
N LEU A 230 10.53 -15.09 11.86
CA LEU A 230 10.80 -13.64 11.80
C LEU A 230 12.22 -13.34 12.28
N ARG A 231 13.02 -12.73 11.40
CA ARG A 231 14.36 -12.21 11.65
C ARG A 231 14.32 -10.68 11.62
N LEU A 232 14.20 -10.06 12.79
CA LEU A 232 14.13 -8.61 12.96
C LEU A 232 15.49 -8.07 13.37
N ASP A 233 15.74 -6.77 13.13
CA ASP A 233 16.99 -6.07 13.46
C ASP A 233 18.22 -6.72 12.81
N VAL A 234 18.06 -7.24 11.58
CA VAL A 234 19.14 -7.92 10.86
C VAL A 234 19.14 -7.59 9.37
N GLU A 235 20.31 -7.28 8.84
CA GLU A 235 20.51 -6.91 7.44
C GLU A 235 21.06 -8.08 6.63
N ALA A 236 20.61 -8.22 5.38
CA ALA A 236 21.21 -9.10 4.40
C ALA A 236 22.46 -8.44 3.79
N THR A 237 23.56 -9.17 3.66
CA THR A 237 24.84 -8.63 3.18
C THR A 237 25.33 -9.26 1.89
N LYS A 238 24.87 -10.48 1.56
CA LYS A 238 25.27 -11.20 0.36
C LYS A 238 24.19 -12.22 -0.02
N ALA A 239 23.97 -12.40 -1.32
CA ALA A 239 23.23 -13.54 -1.85
C ALA A 239 24.15 -14.42 -2.70
N SER A 240 23.89 -15.72 -2.74
CA SER A 240 24.58 -16.65 -3.63
C SER A 240 23.67 -17.80 -4.00
N ARG A 241 23.87 -18.36 -5.20
CA ARG A 241 23.11 -19.51 -5.66
C ARG A 241 23.63 -20.80 -4.98
N THR A 242 22.72 -21.64 -4.54
CA THR A 242 23.05 -22.95 -3.99
C THR A 242 23.24 -23.99 -5.11
N ASP A 243 23.88 -25.14 -4.82
CA ASP A 243 24.15 -26.19 -5.81
C ASP A 243 22.85 -26.79 -6.40
N ASP A 244 21.76 -26.79 -5.65
CA ASP A 244 20.43 -27.20 -6.07
C ASP A 244 19.65 -26.12 -6.82
N GLY A 245 20.27 -24.95 -7.01
CA GLY A 245 19.70 -23.83 -7.78
C GLY A 245 18.87 -22.84 -6.97
N GLY A 246 18.78 -23.01 -5.65
CA GLY A 246 18.10 -22.10 -4.72
C GLY A 246 18.95 -20.89 -4.32
N VAL A 247 18.60 -20.30 -3.18
CA VAL A 247 19.21 -19.09 -2.60
C VAL A 247 19.88 -19.41 -1.29
N ALA A 248 21.11 -18.93 -1.10
CA ALA A 248 21.75 -18.76 0.20
C ALA A 248 21.91 -17.25 0.47
N LEU A 249 21.17 -16.74 1.47
CA LEU A 249 21.21 -15.34 1.90
C LEU A 249 22.04 -15.22 3.18
N THR A 250 23.16 -14.50 3.13
CA THR A 250 24.03 -14.24 4.28
C THR A 250 23.55 -12.97 4.97
N LEU A 251 23.36 -13.07 6.29
CA LEU A 251 23.00 -11.95 7.16
C LEU A 251 24.24 -11.33 7.79
N LYS A 252 24.11 -10.13 8.35
CA LYS A 252 25.19 -9.37 8.98
C LYS A 252 25.81 -10.08 10.21
N ASP A 253 25.02 -10.89 10.90
CA ASP A 253 25.46 -11.73 12.02
C ASP A 253 26.14 -13.03 11.58
N SER A 254 26.42 -13.19 10.29
CA SER A 254 27.00 -14.38 9.64
C SER A 254 26.04 -15.58 9.54
N THR A 255 24.77 -15.45 9.91
CA THR A 255 23.78 -16.48 9.66
C THR A 255 23.56 -16.63 8.15
N ILE A 256 23.44 -17.86 7.67
CA ILE A 256 23.10 -18.14 6.27
C ILE A 256 21.72 -18.80 6.23
N LEU A 257 20.79 -18.16 5.53
CA LEU A 257 19.46 -18.67 5.29
C LEU A 257 19.41 -19.33 3.91
N HIS A 258 18.67 -20.43 3.78
CA HIS A 258 18.48 -21.15 2.52
C HIS A 258 17.01 -21.21 2.16
N ALA A 259 16.70 -20.99 0.87
CA ALA A 259 15.35 -21.15 0.33
C ALA A 259 15.36 -21.42 -1.18
N GLU A 260 14.23 -21.89 -1.69
CA GLU A 260 14.02 -22.09 -3.13
C GLU A 260 13.89 -20.74 -3.87
N ARG A 261 13.30 -19.72 -3.21
CA ARG A 261 13.10 -18.37 -3.78
C ARG A 261 13.41 -17.27 -2.75
N LEU A 262 13.81 -16.12 -3.27
CA LEU A 262 13.95 -14.87 -2.52
C LEU A 262 12.96 -13.83 -3.03
N LEU A 263 12.10 -13.30 -2.16
CA LEU A 263 11.16 -12.23 -2.47
C LEU A 263 11.70 -10.88 -1.99
N LEU A 264 11.80 -9.90 -2.89
CA LEU A 264 12.22 -8.54 -2.61
C LEU A 264 10.97 -7.68 -2.28
N ALA A 265 10.85 -7.25 -1.03
CA ALA A 265 9.78 -6.40 -0.52
C ALA A 265 10.31 -5.22 0.31
N VAL A 266 11.48 -4.68 -0.08
CA VAL A 266 12.25 -3.67 0.70
C VAL A 266 11.84 -2.23 0.40
N GLY A 267 10.91 -2.00 -0.49
CA GLY A 267 10.42 -0.67 -0.84
C GLY A 267 10.05 -0.55 -2.32
N ARG A 268 9.74 0.70 -2.69
CA ARG A 268 9.42 1.08 -4.08
C ARG A 268 10.11 2.39 -4.41
N ASP A 269 10.69 2.48 -5.59
CA ASP A 269 11.36 3.67 -6.09
C ASP A 269 10.46 4.40 -7.09
N PRO A 270 10.36 5.73 -7.04
CA PRO A 270 9.56 6.50 -8.00
C PRO A 270 10.14 6.38 -9.41
N ARG A 271 9.29 6.20 -10.42
CA ARG A 271 9.72 6.13 -11.83
C ARG A 271 9.98 7.52 -12.39
N VAL A 272 11.13 8.08 -12.08
CA VAL A 272 11.57 9.41 -12.51
C VAL A 272 12.71 9.35 -13.54
N GLU A 273 13.32 8.19 -13.74
CA GLU A 273 14.50 8.06 -14.60
C GLU A 273 14.14 7.92 -16.09
N GLY A 274 14.96 8.55 -16.95
CA GLY A 274 14.87 8.42 -18.40
C GLY A 274 13.62 9.01 -19.04
N ILE A 275 12.87 9.86 -18.32
CA ILE A 275 11.70 10.57 -18.86
C ILE A 275 12.00 12.02 -19.26
N GLY A 276 13.26 12.48 -19.16
CA GLY A 276 13.70 13.79 -19.65
C GLY A 276 13.41 14.96 -18.70
N LEU A 277 13.35 14.75 -17.37
CA LEU A 277 13.11 15.80 -16.37
C LEU A 277 14.16 16.92 -16.42
N ASP A 278 15.41 16.58 -16.78
CA ASP A 278 16.50 17.51 -16.97
C ASP A 278 16.21 18.61 -18.01
N LYS A 279 15.40 18.30 -19.03
CA LYS A 279 14.97 19.24 -20.07
C LYS A 279 14.05 20.34 -19.53
N LEU A 280 13.44 20.13 -18.37
CA LEU A 280 12.61 21.08 -17.65
C LEU A 280 13.34 21.70 -16.45
N GLY A 281 14.61 21.32 -16.22
CA GLY A 281 15.37 21.75 -15.04
C GLY A 281 14.84 21.14 -13.73
N ILE A 282 14.13 20.01 -13.81
CA ILE A 282 13.60 19.31 -12.64
C ILE A 282 14.61 18.29 -12.15
N THR A 283 14.97 18.37 -10.88
CA THR A 283 15.77 17.36 -10.18
C THR A 283 14.85 16.64 -9.18
N PRO A 284 14.56 15.34 -9.35
CA PRO A 284 13.75 14.59 -8.40
C PRO A 284 14.47 14.44 -7.06
N GLY A 285 13.70 14.45 -5.96
CA GLY A 285 14.19 14.07 -4.65
C GLY A 285 14.21 12.53 -4.46
N GLU A 286 14.71 12.08 -3.32
CA GLU A 286 14.77 10.66 -2.95
C GLU A 286 13.40 9.96 -3.02
N LYS A 287 12.33 10.67 -2.66
CA LYS A 287 10.97 10.15 -2.64
C LYS A 287 10.19 10.37 -3.94
N GLY A 288 10.78 11.07 -4.92
CA GLY A 288 10.12 11.40 -6.18
C GLY A 288 10.06 12.90 -6.46
N LEU A 289 9.00 13.34 -7.14
CA LEU A 289 8.81 14.73 -7.53
C LEU A 289 8.15 15.54 -6.41
N GLU A 290 8.85 16.54 -5.91
CA GLU A 290 8.29 17.46 -4.92
C GLU A 290 7.18 18.33 -5.55
N THR A 291 6.00 18.32 -4.95
CA THR A 291 4.86 19.13 -5.36
C THR A 291 4.48 20.17 -4.31
N ASP A 292 3.76 21.20 -4.76
CA ASP A 292 3.02 22.10 -3.88
C ASP A 292 1.67 21.48 -3.46
N GLU A 293 0.90 22.23 -2.67
CA GLU A 293 -0.42 21.81 -2.21
C GLU A 293 -1.48 21.68 -3.33
N TYR A 294 -1.18 22.13 -4.53
CA TYR A 294 -2.01 22.00 -5.73
C TYR A 294 -1.64 20.80 -6.60
N CYS A 295 -0.65 19.99 -6.20
CA CYS A 295 0.00 18.92 -6.97
C CYS A 295 0.84 19.44 -8.15
N ARG A 296 1.26 20.71 -8.15
CA ARG A 296 2.18 21.24 -9.15
C ARG A 296 3.62 20.95 -8.74
N VAL A 297 4.46 20.53 -9.68
CA VAL A 297 5.88 20.29 -9.41
C VAL A 297 6.56 21.61 -9.02
N ARG A 298 7.30 21.62 -7.92
CA ARG A 298 7.92 22.83 -7.39
C ARG A 298 8.81 23.51 -8.43
N GLY A 299 8.64 24.82 -8.57
CA GLY A 299 9.38 25.64 -9.55
C GLY A 299 8.88 25.55 -11.00
N GLN A 300 7.77 24.82 -11.23
CA GLN A 300 7.15 24.70 -12.55
C GLN A 300 5.76 25.34 -12.55
N GLU A 301 5.37 25.93 -13.68
CA GLU A 301 4.05 26.55 -13.85
C GLU A 301 3.04 25.57 -14.49
N HIS A 302 3.51 24.77 -15.45
CA HIS A 302 2.70 23.89 -16.29
C HIS A 302 3.07 22.40 -16.16
N VAL A 303 3.76 22.01 -15.07
CA VAL A 303 4.10 20.62 -14.82
C VAL A 303 3.55 20.19 -13.46
N TRP A 304 2.82 19.08 -13.47
CA TRP A 304 2.09 18.55 -12.35
C TRP A 304 2.51 17.10 -12.08
N ALA A 305 2.31 16.60 -10.87
CA ALA A 305 2.58 15.20 -10.58
C ALA A 305 1.51 14.60 -9.65
N GLY A 306 1.23 13.32 -9.85
CA GLY A 306 0.27 12.57 -9.01
C GLY A 306 0.53 11.08 -9.00
N GLY A 307 0.02 10.38 -7.99
CA GLY A 307 0.34 9.00 -7.69
C GLY A 307 1.69 8.85 -6.99
N ASP A 308 2.28 7.65 -7.08
CA ASP A 308 3.48 7.30 -6.32
C ASP A 308 4.69 8.17 -6.66
N VAL A 309 4.79 8.65 -7.91
CA VAL A 309 5.88 9.51 -8.36
C VAL A 309 5.98 10.83 -7.59
N ALA A 310 4.88 11.28 -6.97
CA ALA A 310 4.86 12.48 -6.12
C ALA A 310 5.42 12.24 -4.70
N GLY A 311 5.75 11.00 -4.33
CA GLY A 311 6.46 10.66 -3.09
C GLY A 311 5.72 10.92 -1.77
N ILE A 312 4.41 11.21 -1.80
CA ILE A 312 3.65 11.56 -0.60
C ILE A 312 3.20 10.31 0.14
N ALA A 313 2.47 9.42 -0.55
CA ALA A 313 2.03 8.14 -0.02
C ALA A 313 1.67 7.21 -1.19
N PRO A 314 2.36 6.08 -1.37
CA PRO A 314 2.23 5.21 -2.53
C PRO A 314 1.02 4.26 -2.39
N PHE A 315 -0.19 4.83 -2.37
CA PHE A 315 -1.45 4.10 -2.29
C PHE A 315 -2.38 4.46 -3.43
N THR A 316 -3.15 3.48 -3.91
CA THR A 316 -4.16 3.67 -4.97
C THR A 316 -5.18 4.77 -4.61
N HIS A 317 -5.64 4.82 -3.35
CA HIS A 317 -6.58 5.84 -2.89
C HIS A 317 -5.94 7.25 -2.83
N THR A 318 -4.64 7.36 -2.54
CA THR A 318 -3.90 8.62 -2.64
C THR A 318 -3.76 9.05 -4.10
N ALA A 319 -3.46 8.12 -5.01
CA ALA A 319 -3.41 8.39 -6.44
C ALA A 319 -4.77 8.89 -6.98
N SER A 320 -5.88 8.27 -6.57
CA SER A 320 -7.23 8.72 -6.89
C SER A 320 -7.57 10.10 -6.28
N TYR A 321 -7.05 10.39 -5.09
CA TYR A 321 -7.19 11.71 -4.47
C TYR A 321 -6.39 12.77 -5.24
N HIS A 322 -5.14 12.48 -5.64
CA HIS A 322 -4.35 13.36 -6.50
C HIS A 322 -5.09 13.68 -7.82
N ALA A 323 -5.71 12.68 -8.45
CA ALA A 323 -6.51 12.91 -9.66
C ALA A 323 -7.62 13.94 -9.45
N LYS A 324 -8.32 13.92 -8.29
CA LYS A 324 -9.36 14.92 -7.95
C LYS A 324 -8.77 16.33 -7.74
N ILE A 325 -7.59 16.43 -7.12
CA ILE A 325 -6.92 17.72 -6.91
C ILE A 325 -6.41 18.28 -8.25
N LEU A 326 -5.74 17.44 -9.04
CA LEU A 326 -5.25 17.79 -10.37
C LEU A 326 -6.38 18.22 -11.30
N THR A 327 -7.50 17.47 -11.34
CA THR A 327 -8.68 17.84 -12.14
C THR A 327 -9.18 19.24 -11.76
N ALA A 328 -9.37 19.49 -10.47
CA ALA A 328 -9.86 20.78 -10.00
C ALA A 328 -8.93 21.93 -10.43
N ASN A 329 -7.63 21.74 -10.28
CA ASN A 329 -6.64 22.79 -10.58
C ASN A 329 -6.43 23.00 -12.08
N LEU A 330 -6.39 21.95 -12.89
CA LEU A 330 -6.32 22.03 -14.36
C LEU A 330 -7.59 22.62 -14.99
N LEU A 331 -8.71 22.56 -14.27
CA LEU A 331 -9.96 23.27 -14.63
C LEU A 331 -10.10 24.66 -13.98
N GLY A 332 -9.05 25.16 -13.30
CA GLY A 332 -8.98 26.52 -12.75
C GLY A 332 -9.68 26.74 -11.39
N GLN A 333 -9.93 25.68 -10.60
CA GLN A 333 -10.66 25.78 -9.32
C GLN A 333 -9.80 26.10 -8.09
N HIS A 334 -8.48 26.08 -8.16
CA HIS A 334 -7.52 26.33 -7.06
C HIS A 334 -7.78 25.52 -5.79
N LYS A 335 -7.86 24.20 -5.93
CA LYS A 335 -8.13 23.27 -4.82
C LYS A 335 -6.84 22.76 -4.19
N GLN A 336 -6.67 23.00 -2.89
CA GLN A 336 -5.54 22.48 -2.12
C GLN A 336 -5.75 21.03 -1.68
N ALA A 337 -4.67 20.26 -1.68
CA ALA A 337 -4.62 18.93 -1.12
C ALA A 337 -4.50 18.98 0.41
N ASP A 338 -5.15 18.03 1.08
CA ASP A 338 -5.03 17.83 2.52
C ASP A 338 -4.70 16.37 2.83
N TYR A 339 -3.50 16.13 3.31
CA TYR A 339 -2.94 14.80 3.53
C TYR A 339 -2.96 14.35 5.00
N ARG A 340 -3.62 15.10 5.91
CA ARG A 340 -3.65 14.80 7.34
C ARG A 340 -4.26 13.45 7.69
N ALA A 341 -5.15 12.95 6.86
CA ALA A 341 -5.92 11.74 7.12
C ALA A 341 -5.85 10.74 5.96
N ILE A 342 -4.63 10.43 5.50
CA ILE A 342 -4.42 9.33 4.54
C ILE A 342 -4.45 8.02 5.34
N PRO A 343 -5.44 7.13 5.12
CA PRO A 343 -5.46 5.83 5.78
C PRO A 343 -4.42 4.90 5.16
N ARG A 344 -3.83 4.06 5.98
CA ARG A 344 -2.94 2.96 5.59
C ARG A 344 -3.56 1.66 6.06
N ALA A 345 -3.48 0.60 5.25
CA ALA A 345 -3.94 -0.72 5.64
C ALA A 345 -2.98 -1.80 5.17
N VAL A 346 -2.78 -2.81 6.01
CA VAL A 346 -2.06 -4.05 5.71
C VAL A 346 -3.03 -5.19 5.94
N TYR A 347 -3.37 -5.89 4.88
CA TYR A 347 -4.48 -6.85 4.83
C TYR A 347 -4.07 -8.25 5.31
N THR A 348 -3.22 -8.29 6.33
CA THR A 348 -2.90 -9.53 7.06
C THR A 348 -4.09 -9.98 7.91
N THR A 349 -4.00 -11.17 8.46
CA THR A 349 -4.89 -11.69 9.49
C THR A 349 -4.07 -11.82 10.80
N PRO A 350 -4.34 -10.95 11.81
CA PRO A 350 -5.29 -9.83 11.81
C PRO A 350 -4.87 -8.66 10.90
N THR A 351 -5.85 -7.85 10.46
CA THR A 351 -5.63 -6.65 9.63
C THR A 351 -5.04 -5.52 10.46
N VAL A 352 -4.02 -4.83 9.93
CA VAL A 352 -3.49 -3.59 10.50
C VAL A 352 -4.03 -2.40 9.72
N ALA A 353 -4.44 -1.35 10.42
CA ALA A 353 -4.82 -0.09 9.81
C ALA A 353 -4.35 1.10 10.65
N SER A 354 -4.03 2.21 10.00
CA SER A 354 -3.62 3.44 10.68
C SER A 354 -3.97 4.68 9.86
N VAL A 355 -4.05 5.82 10.53
CA VAL A 355 -4.31 7.12 9.89
C VAL A 355 -3.68 8.24 10.71
N GLY A 356 -3.19 9.28 10.04
CA GLY A 356 -2.55 10.41 10.69
C GLY A 356 -1.15 10.08 11.23
N LEU A 357 -0.77 10.70 12.34
CA LEU A 357 0.55 10.65 12.95
C LEU A 357 0.66 9.52 13.97
N THR A 358 1.83 8.91 14.05
CA THR A 358 2.19 8.12 15.23
C THR A 358 2.50 9.03 16.40
N ALA A 359 2.48 8.48 17.63
CA ALA A 359 2.84 9.24 18.82
C ALA A 359 4.28 9.81 18.75
N ALA A 360 5.20 9.07 18.13
CA ALA A 360 6.57 9.53 17.92
C ALA A 360 6.62 10.72 16.95
N GLN A 361 5.98 10.60 15.79
CA GLN A 361 5.91 11.67 14.78
C GLN A 361 5.23 12.94 15.33
N ALA A 362 4.15 12.77 16.10
CA ALA A 362 3.45 13.90 16.70
C ALA A 362 4.36 14.68 17.68
N ARG A 363 5.12 13.98 18.53
CA ARG A 363 6.09 14.63 19.43
C ARG A 363 7.23 15.30 18.66
N GLU A 364 7.76 14.66 17.63
CA GLU A 364 8.81 15.24 16.78
C GLU A 364 8.34 16.53 16.09
N GLN A 365 7.06 16.60 15.70
CA GLN A 365 6.44 17.80 15.12
C GLN A 365 6.04 18.85 16.17
N GLY A 366 6.33 18.61 17.47
CA GLY A 366 6.11 19.57 18.55
C GLY A 366 4.69 19.59 19.14
N TYR A 367 3.85 18.60 18.83
CA TYR A 367 2.53 18.49 19.44
C TYR A 367 2.63 18.08 20.92
N THR A 368 1.80 18.71 21.77
CA THR A 368 1.52 18.21 23.12
C THR A 368 0.39 17.20 23.01
N ILE A 369 0.72 15.91 23.20
CA ILE A 369 -0.23 14.83 22.93
C ILE A 369 -0.73 14.15 24.21
N SER A 370 -1.94 13.58 24.15
CA SER A 370 -2.39 12.45 24.96
C SER A 370 -2.55 11.22 24.08
N THR A 371 -2.37 10.05 24.66
CA THR A 371 -2.51 8.76 23.97
C THR A 371 -3.38 7.83 24.79
N ALA A 372 -4.22 7.07 24.11
CA ALA A 372 -5.01 6.01 24.71
C ALA A 372 -4.82 4.71 23.94
N GLY A 373 -4.83 3.60 24.63
CA GLY A 373 -4.69 2.29 24.00
C GLY A 373 -5.56 1.25 24.67
N VAL A 374 -6.44 0.60 23.89
CA VAL A 374 -7.42 -0.37 24.37
C VAL A 374 -7.30 -1.68 23.59
N ASP A 375 -7.29 -2.79 24.31
CA ASP A 375 -7.27 -4.13 23.72
C ASP A 375 -8.67 -4.55 23.25
N LEU A 376 -8.78 -5.09 22.04
CA LEU A 376 -10.08 -5.54 21.51
C LEU A 376 -10.71 -6.68 22.31
N ARG A 377 -9.91 -7.53 22.97
CA ARG A 377 -10.39 -8.65 23.77
C ARG A 377 -11.37 -8.26 24.88
N ASP A 378 -11.37 -7.00 25.28
CA ASP A 378 -12.24 -6.48 26.33
C ASP A 378 -13.60 -6.03 25.77
N THR A 379 -13.85 -6.21 24.47
CA THR A 379 -15.13 -5.90 23.80
C THR A 379 -16.03 -7.15 23.67
N ALA A 380 -17.34 -6.93 23.73
CA ALA A 380 -18.31 -8.02 23.50
C ALA A 380 -18.19 -8.61 22.09
N ARG A 381 -17.82 -7.81 21.10
CA ARG A 381 -17.60 -8.28 19.74
C ARG A 381 -16.44 -9.27 19.65
N ALA A 382 -15.32 -8.99 20.30
CA ALA A 382 -14.16 -9.89 20.32
C ALA A 382 -14.51 -11.23 20.98
N GLU A 383 -15.27 -11.20 22.08
CA GLU A 383 -15.75 -12.42 22.75
C GLU A 383 -16.62 -13.26 21.81
N THR A 384 -17.56 -12.65 21.08
CA THR A 384 -18.48 -13.40 20.18
C THR A 384 -17.77 -13.97 18.95
N GLU A 385 -16.68 -13.36 18.50
CA GLU A 385 -15.88 -13.86 17.37
C GLU A 385 -14.69 -14.74 17.77
N GLY A 386 -14.45 -14.92 19.07
CA GLY A 386 -13.28 -15.65 19.55
C GLY A 386 -11.96 -14.94 19.30
N THR A 387 -11.98 -13.63 19.05
CA THR A 387 -10.77 -12.83 18.80
C THR A 387 -9.99 -12.64 20.09
N THR A 388 -8.77 -13.15 20.14
CA THR A 388 -7.92 -13.09 21.33
C THR A 388 -6.91 -11.95 21.29
N HIS A 389 -6.66 -11.39 20.11
CA HIS A 389 -5.63 -10.37 19.87
C HIS A 389 -6.18 -9.25 18.99
N GLY A 390 -5.92 -8.04 19.43
CA GLY A 390 -6.27 -6.84 18.69
C GLY A 390 -6.16 -5.62 19.58
N ARG A 391 -6.02 -4.43 18.98
CA ARG A 391 -5.78 -3.20 19.73
C ARG A 391 -6.16 -1.97 18.92
N LEU A 392 -6.65 -0.93 19.61
CA LEU A 392 -6.76 0.44 19.12
C LEU A 392 -5.78 1.33 19.90
N GLU A 393 -5.03 2.16 19.21
CA GLU A 393 -4.23 3.27 19.74
C GLU A 393 -4.78 4.57 19.16
N LEU A 394 -5.08 5.55 20.02
CA LEU A 394 -5.50 6.89 19.63
C LEU A 394 -4.46 7.92 20.08
N ILE A 395 -4.20 8.91 19.25
CA ILE A 395 -3.28 10.02 19.51
C ILE A 395 -4.06 11.33 19.35
N ALA A 396 -4.12 12.15 20.39
CA ALA A 396 -4.82 13.41 20.38
C ALA A 396 -3.87 14.60 20.63
N ASP A 397 -4.15 15.72 19.96
CA ASP A 397 -3.58 17.03 20.29
C ASP A 397 -4.31 17.60 21.51
N LYS A 398 -3.63 17.68 22.66
CA LYS A 398 -4.20 18.21 23.90
C LYS A 398 -4.65 19.66 23.78
N ALA A 399 -3.93 20.48 23.03
CA ALA A 399 -4.22 21.90 22.93
C ALA A 399 -5.51 22.16 22.12
N ARG A 400 -5.80 21.32 21.12
CA ARG A 400 -6.95 21.47 20.23
C ARG A 400 -8.13 20.56 20.62
N GLY A 401 -7.90 19.54 21.45
CA GLY A 401 -8.92 18.56 21.82
C GLY A 401 -9.44 17.74 20.63
N ILE A 402 -8.57 17.33 19.72
CA ILE A 402 -8.91 16.57 18.51
C ILE A 402 -7.97 15.39 18.31
N LEU A 403 -8.41 14.36 17.60
CA LEU A 403 -7.53 13.30 17.13
C LEU A 403 -6.59 13.80 16.02
N ILE A 404 -5.33 13.39 16.08
CA ILE A 404 -4.31 13.62 15.05
C ILE A 404 -3.67 12.33 14.55
N GLY A 405 -3.96 11.20 15.18
CA GLY A 405 -3.50 9.89 14.79
C GLY A 405 -4.32 8.78 15.40
N ALA A 406 -4.38 7.65 14.69
CA ALA A 406 -4.96 6.40 15.18
C ALA A 406 -4.30 5.22 14.49
N ALA A 407 -4.12 4.12 15.23
CA ALA A 407 -3.64 2.85 14.71
C ALA A 407 -4.42 1.69 15.32
N ALA A 408 -4.69 0.68 14.51
CA ALA A 408 -5.48 -0.46 14.92
C ALA A 408 -4.94 -1.76 14.34
N ILE A 409 -5.12 -2.84 15.07
CA ILE A 409 -4.95 -4.21 14.59
C ILE A 409 -6.11 -5.07 15.08
N GLY A 410 -6.69 -5.86 14.21
CA GLY A 410 -7.81 -6.74 14.52
C GLY A 410 -8.60 -7.12 13.27
N PRO A 411 -9.66 -7.93 13.41
CA PRO A 411 -10.52 -8.26 12.29
C PRO A 411 -11.13 -7.01 11.66
N HIS A 412 -10.96 -6.85 10.35
CA HIS A 412 -11.50 -5.73 9.57
C HIS A 412 -11.12 -4.33 10.09
N ALA A 413 -9.90 -4.17 10.66
CA ALA A 413 -9.43 -2.88 11.19
C ALA A 413 -9.46 -1.77 10.14
N ASP A 414 -9.25 -2.10 8.88
CA ASP A 414 -9.37 -1.20 7.72
C ASP A 414 -10.77 -0.56 7.59
N ALA A 415 -11.82 -1.29 7.98
CA ALA A 415 -13.19 -0.79 7.91
C ALA A 415 -13.55 0.10 9.12
N TRP A 416 -13.34 -0.38 10.36
CA TRP A 416 -13.77 0.37 11.54
C TRP A 416 -12.83 1.51 11.93
N LEU A 417 -11.60 1.58 11.41
CA LEU A 417 -10.75 2.76 11.52
C LEU A 417 -11.26 3.96 10.69
N GLY A 418 -12.24 3.77 9.83
CA GLY A 418 -12.90 4.84 9.09
C GLY A 418 -13.47 5.94 9.98
N GLU A 419 -13.88 5.64 11.22
CA GLU A 419 -14.33 6.60 12.22
C GLU A 419 -13.20 7.60 12.59
N ALA A 420 -12.02 7.10 12.93
CA ALA A 420 -10.86 7.95 13.20
C ALA A 420 -10.42 8.74 11.98
N THR A 421 -10.48 8.14 10.77
CA THR A 421 -10.14 8.83 9.52
C THR A 421 -11.04 10.06 9.31
N LEU A 422 -12.34 9.90 9.48
CA LEU A 422 -13.28 11.01 9.38
C LEU A 422 -13.06 12.04 10.50
N ALA A 423 -12.86 11.59 11.74
CA ALA A 423 -12.65 12.47 12.88
C ALA A 423 -11.40 13.35 12.70
N ILE A 424 -10.27 12.79 12.26
CA ILE A 424 -9.04 13.53 11.97
C ILE A 424 -9.25 14.49 10.80
N ARG A 425 -9.88 14.03 9.70
CA ARG A 425 -10.07 14.87 8.51
C ARG A 425 -10.98 16.05 8.76
N ALA A 426 -12.03 15.87 9.56
CA ALA A 426 -13.02 16.88 9.90
C ALA A 426 -12.68 17.65 11.18
N GLU A 427 -11.54 17.33 11.86
CA GLU A 427 -11.13 17.93 13.14
C GLU A 427 -12.26 17.87 14.19
N VAL A 428 -12.90 16.69 14.30
CA VAL A 428 -14.02 16.49 15.22
C VAL A 428 -13.51 16.65 16.67
N PRO A 429 -14.12 17.53 17.50
CA PRO A 429 -13.76 17.65 18.90
C PRO A 429 -13.95 16.32 19.66
N LEU A 430 -13.03 15.99 20.58
CA LEU A 430 -13.08 14.75 21.37
C LEU A 430 -14.39 14.61 22.14
N ASP A 431 -14.94 15.70 22.66
CA ASP A 431 -16.22 15.69 23.38
C ASP A 431 -17.36 15.24 22.47
N LEU A 432 -17.44 15.79 21.26
CA LEU A 432 -18.45 15.38 20.28
C LEU A 432 -18.24 13.92 19.84
N LEU A 433 -16.98 13.52 19.62
CA LEU A 433 -16.65 12.16 19.20
C LEU A 433 -17.02 11.13 20.27
N SER A 434 -16.87 11.48 21.58
CA SER A 434 -17.24 10.61 22.68
C SER A 434 -18.76 10.39 22.81
N GLU A 435 -19.58 11.34 22.35
CA GLU A 435 -21.05 11.26 22.37
C GLU A 435 -21.64 10.43 21.22
N VAL A 436 -20.80 9.98 20.25
CA VAL A 436 -21.29 9.17 19.13
C VAL A 436 -21.84 7.84 19.62
N ILE A 437 -23.11 7.54 19.26
CA ILE A 437 -23.74 6.25 19.56
C ILE A 437 -23.20 5.20 18.59
N ARG A 438 -22.56 4.17 19.12
CA ARG A 438 -22.00 3.06 18.35
C ARG A 438 -22.89 1.84 18.45
N ALA A 439 -23.02 1.11 17.34
CA ALA A 439 -23.80 -0.13 17.34
C ALA A 439 -23.13 -1.19 18.22
N PHE A 440 -23.94 -2.01 18.90
CA PHE A 440 -23.50 -3.09 19.78
C PHE A 440 -24.03 -4.45 19.28
N PRO A 441 -23.20 -5.53 19.27
CA PRO A 441 -21.74 -5.54 19.50
C PRO A 441 -20.95 -5.24 18.20
N THR A 442 -19.98 -4.35 18.27
CA THR A 442 -19.08 -4.04 17.16
C THR A 442 -17.66 -3.78 17.68
N PHE A 443 -16.64 -3.84 16.79
CA PHE A 443 -15.29 -3.46 17.18
C PHE A 443 -15.16 -1.94 17.45
N ASN A 444 -16.09 -1.10 16.99
CA ASN A 444 -16.10 0.33 17.31
C ASN A 444 -16.37 0.63 18.80
N GLU A 445 -16.86 -0.35 19.59
CA GLU A 445 -16.99 -0.19 21.06
C GLU A 445 -15.68 0.21 21.72
N VAL A 446 -14.53 -0.23 21.19
CA VAL A 446 -13.20 0.10 21.70
C VAL A 446 -12.92 1.61 21.72
N TYR A 447 -13.60 2.39 20.85
CA TYR A 447 -13.47 3.86 20.88
C TYR A 447 -14.05 4.49 22.15
N VAL A 448 -15.06 3.89 22.77
CA VAL A 448 -15.69 4.44 23.98
C VAL A 448 -14.65 4.55 25.08
N GLU A 449 -14.01 3.44 25.43
CA GLU A 449 -13.00 3.39 26.48
C GLU A 449 -11.75 4.21 26.09
N ALA A 450 -11.30 4.14 24.84
CA ALA A 450 -10.14 4.91 24.38
C ALA A 450 -10.38 6.44 24.48
N LEU A 451 -11.57 6.91 24.15
CA LEU A 451 -11.91 8.33 24.24
C LEU A 451 -12.07 8.79 25.71
N ASP A 452 -12.63 7.92 26.58
CA ASP A 452 -12.71 8.20 28.01
C ASP A 452 -11.31 8.31 28.65
N GLN A 453 -10.37 7.44 28.26
CA GLN A 453 -8.96 7.56 28.68
C GLN A 453 -8.35 8.89 28.23
N LEU A 454 -8.56 9.33 26.97
CA LEU A 454 -8.03 10.61 26.48
C LEU A 454 -8.59 11.83 27.21
N ARG A 455 -9.83 11.75 27.72
CA ARG A 455 -10.48 12.84 28.48
C ARG A 455 -10.07 12.84 29.94
N GLY A 456 -9.80 11.66 30.53
CA GLY A 456 -9.36 11.52 31.91
C GLY A 456 -7.94 12.01 32.20
N ASP A 457 -7.07 12.06 31.21
CA ASP A 457 -5.72 12.64 31.30
C ASP A 457 -5.70 14.17 31.37
N GLY A 458 -6.84 14.83 31.44
CA GLY A 458 -7.02 16.28 31.42
C GLY A 458 -7.31 16.92 32.79
N ASP A 459 -7.49 16.11 33.88
CA ASP A 459 -7.73 16.59 35.27
C ASP A 459 -6.45 16.60 36.11
#